data_038a03547366a657e0948053d6c26dc0
#
_entry.id   038a03547366a657e0948053d6c26dc0
#
_cell.length_a   1.000
_cell.length_b   1.000
_cell.length_c   1.000
_cell.angle_alpha   90.00
_cell.angle_beta   90.00
_cell.angle_gamma   90.00
#
_symmetry.space_group_name_H-M   'P 1'
#
loop_
_entity.id
_entity.type
_entity.pdbx_description
1 polymer ?
#
loop_
_entity_poly.entity_id
_entity_poly.type
_entity_poly.pdbx_seq_one_letter_code
_entity_poly.pdbx_strand_id
1 'polypeptide(L)'
;MKFTKMQGLGNDYVYVNCFEEKIENPPAVARYVSDRHFGIGSDGLIMINPSEVADFEMEMYNADGSRGEMCGNGIRCVAKYVYDYGLTDKTQISVETLGGIKYLDLTVEDGKVVLVKVDMGKPELKSDLIPIISENEKVIDEPIEVDGQVYHMTGVSMGNPHTVIYVDDVKNLDLEKIGPKFENHERFPKRINTEFVRCIDWNTVEMRVWERGSGETLACGTGACAVAVASILNNLTDTRVTVKLLGGDLQIEWDREKNHVFMTGPAKVVFDGVIDITEIKE
;
A
#
# COMPACT_ATOMS: atom_id res chain seq x y z
N MET A 1 -8.54 3.16 25.97
CA MET A 1 -7.53 3.39 24.92
C MET A 1 -7.89 4.64 24.12
N LYS A 2 -7.00 5.63 24.07
CA LYS A 2 -7.11 6.77 23.15
C LYS A 2 -6.66 6.33 21.76
N PHE A 3 -7.30 6.84 20.72
CA PHE A 3 -6.95 6.51 19.35
C PHE A 3 -7.24 7.68 18.40
N THR A 4 -6.60 7.64 17.23
CA THR A 4 -6.92 8.49 16.08
C THR A 4 -7.33 7.63 14.92
N LYS A 5 -8.49 7.89 14.31
CA LYS A 5 -8.89 7.29 13.04
C LYS A 5 -8.27 8.08 11.90
N MET A 6 -7.51 7.41 11.05
CA MET A 6 -6.88 8.04 9.88
C MET A 6 -7.05 7.17 8.64
N GLN A 7 -6.87 7.78 7.48
CA GLN A 7 -6.90 7.09 6.20
C GLN A 7 -5.88 7.65 5.20
N GLY A 8 -5.35 6.76 4.36
CA GLY A 8 -4.59 7.11 3.15
C GLY A 8 -5.31 6.55 1.94
N LEU A 9 -5.98 7.43 1.16
CA LEU A 9 -6.73 7.07 -0.05
C LEU A 9 -7.83 6.01 0.18
N GLY A 10 -8.56 6.12 1.31
CA GLY A 10 -9.64 5.21 1.65
C GLY A 10 -9.22 3.94 2.41
N ASN A 11 -7.95 3.61 2.44
CA ASN A 11 -7.42 2.56 3.32
C ASN A 11 -7.27 3.13 4.74
N ASP A 12 -8.10 2.66 5.66
CA ASP A 12 -8.37 3.30 6.95
C ASP A 12 -7.98 2.42 8.14
N TYR A 13 -7.22 2.98 9.08
CA TYR A 13 -6.76 2.30 10.27
C TYR A 13 -7.10 3.08 11.55
N VAL A 14 -7.13 2.36 12.67
CA VAL A 14 -7.09 2.92 14.02
C VAL A 14 -5.62 3.06 14.42
N TYR A 15 -5.19 4.28 14.77
CA TYR A 15 -3.82 4.58 15.18
C TYR A 15 -3.76 4.79 16.68
N VAL A 16 -2.79 4.18 17.35
CA VAL A 16 -2.58 4.30 18.79
C VAL A 16 -1.15 4.76 19.08
N ASN A 17 -1.03 5.81 19.85
CA ASN A 17 0.24 6.33 20.34
C ASN A 17 0.72 5.50 21.55
N CYS A 18 1.62 4.57 21.33
CA CYS A 18 2.14 3.68 22.35
C CYS A 18 3.28 4.30 23.20
N PHE A 19 3.58 5.59 23.02
CA PHE A 19 4.32 6.38 24.02
C PHE A 19 3.45 6.72 25.24
N GLU A 20 2.11 6.70 25.07
CA GLU A 20 1.14 7.01 26.13
C GLU A 20 0.23 5.82 26.49
N GLU A 21 -0.05 4.94 25.54
CA GLU A 21 -0.98 3.82 25.68
C GLU A 21 -0.22 2.49 25.64
N LYS A 22 -0.73 1.50 26.39
CA LYS A 22 -0.18 0.14 26.36
C LYS A 22 -1.25 -0.82 25.87
N ILE A 23 -0.95 -1.63 24.87
CA ILE A 23 -1.82 -2.67 24.35
C ILE A 23 -1.22 -4.04 24.66
N GLU A 24 -1.92 -4.84 25.47
CA GLU A 24 -1.39 -6.16 25.91
C GLU A 24 -1.62 -7.26 24.88
N ASN A 25 -2.75 -7.22 24.14
CA ASN A 25 -3.09 -8.21 23.11
C ASN A 25 -3.49 -7.49 21.80
N PRO A 26 -2.49 -7.00 21.02
CA PRO A 26 -2.76 -6.26 19.78
C PRO A 26 -3.62 -7.02 18.77
N PRO A 27 -3.47 -8.35 18.53
CA PRO A 27 -4.34 -9.09 17.62
C PRO A 27 -5.82 -9.06 18.01
N ALA A 28 -6.13 -9.20 19.30
CA ALA A 28 -7.51 -9.16 19.78
C ALA A 28 -8.10 -7.75 19.70
N VAL A 29 -7.30 -6.73 20.06
CA VAL A 29 -7.69 -5.32 19.92
C VAL A 29 -7.93 -4.97 18.46
N ALA A 30 -7.07 -5.41 17.54
CA ALA A 30 -7.24 -5.16 16.11
C ALA A 30 -8.58 -5.73 15.60
N ARG A 31 -8.92 -6.98 15.93
CA ARG A 31 -10.22 -7.57 15.56
C ARG A 31 -11.39 -6.76 16.11
N TYR A 32 -11.32 -6.36 17.38
CA TYR A 32 -12.39 -5.62 18.02
C TYR A 32 -12.58 -4.23 17.42
N VAL A 33 -11.51 -3.43 17.34
CA VAL A 33 -11.63 -2.04 16.84
C VAL A 33 -11.94 -1.97 15.35
N SER A 34 -11.59 -3.01 14.59
CA SER A 34 -11.83 -3.06 13.14
C SER A 34 -13.25 -3.44 12.77
N ASP A 35 -14.01 -4.07 13.67
CA ASP A 35 -15.42 -4.39 13.42
C ASP A 35 -16.21 -3.11 13.11
N ARG A 36 -16.86 -3.08 11.93
CA ARG A 36 -17.58 -1.89 11.46
C ARG A 36 -18.96 -1.70 12.11
N HIS A 37 -19.43 -2.70 12.88
CA HIS A 37 -20.73 -2.68 13.55
C HIS A 37 -20.60 -2.59 15.07
N PHE A 38 -19.59 -3.25 15.65
CA PHE A 38 -19.43 -3.36 17.10
C PHE A 38 -18.17 -2.67 17.63
N GLY A 39 -17.26 -2.26 16.74
CA GLY A 39 -16.05 -1.52 17.06
C GLY A 39 -16.06 -0.10 16.48
N ILE A 40 -14.87 0.38 16.11
CA ILE A 40 -14.68 1.67 15.44
C ILE A 40 -14.92 1.53 13.94
N GLY A 41 -14.61 0.36 13.39
CA GLY A 41 -14.61 0.06 11.96
C GLY A 41 -13.34 0.56 11.26
N SER A 42 -12.54 -0.38 10.76
CA SER A 42 -11.27 -0.07 10.06
C SER A 42 -10.74 -1.28 9.30
N ASP A 43 -9.71 -1.07 8.50
CA ASP A 43 -8.96 -2.15 7.85
C ASP A 43 -7.95 -2.79 8.82
N GLY A 44 -7.76 -2.20 10.02
CA GLY A 44 -6.89 -2.73 11.05
C GLY A 44 -6.47 -1.71 12.11
N LEU A 45 -5.45 -2.10 12.88
CA LEU A 45 -4.83 -1.33 13.94
C LEU A 45 -3.37 -1.03 13.58
N ILE A 46 -2.93 0.20 13.79
CA ILE A 46 -1.53 0.60 13.71
C ILE A 46 -1.11 1.18 15.06
N MET A 47 -0.07 0.60 15.63
CA MET A 47 0.58 1.06 16.85
C MET A 47 1.82 1.85 16.47
N ILE A 48 1.97 3.05 17.04
CA ILE A 48 3.14 3.91 16.87
C ILE A 48 3.98 3.75 18.14
N ASN A 49 5.06 2.99 18.01
CA ASN A 49 5.94 2.63 19.12
C ASN A 49 7.25 3.45 19.09
N PRO A 50 7.97 3.55 20.25
CA PRO A 50 9.37 3.94 20.24
C PRO A 50 10.21 2.86 19.50
N SER A 51 11.29 3.29 18.82
CA SER A 51 12.25 2.40 18.15
C SER A 51 13.66 2.66 18.70
N GLU A 52 14.50 1.61 18.73
CA GLU A 52 15.92 1.71 19.06
C GLU A 52 16.80 1.96 17.84
N VAL A 53 16.26 1.77 16.63
CA VAL A 53 17.01 1.80 15.37
C VAL A 53 16.49 2.83 14.36
N ALA A 54 15.33 3.43 14.63
CA ALA A 54 14.68 4.46 13.80
C ALA A 54 14.10 5.56 14.69
N ASP A 55 13.47 6.58 14.08
CA ASP A 55 12.78 7.62 14.86
C ASP A 55 11.52 7.07 15.54
N PHE A 56 10.79 6.16 14.84
CA PHE A 56 9.59 5.50 15.32
C PHE A 56 9.51 4.06 14.80
N GLU A 57 8.66 3.24 15.43
CA GLU A 57 8.25 1.93 14.91
C GLU A 57 6.77 1.95 14.56
N MET A 58 6.44 1.40 13.40
CA MET A 58 5.07 1.09 13.00
C MET A 58 4.82 -0.41 13.12
N GLU A 59 4.02 -0.79 14.09
CA GLU A 59 3.52 -2.15 14.24
C GLU A 59 2.06 -2.20 13.79
N MET A 60 1.73 -3.08 12.83
CA MET A 60 0.40 -3.10 12.25
C MET A 60 -0.25 -4.47 12.31
N TYR A 61 -1.57 -4.46 12.48
CA TYR A 61 -2.43 -5.64 12.48
C TYR A 61 -3.62 -5.42 11.56
N ASN A 62 -3.92 -6.40 10.71
CA ASN A 62 -5.10 -6.40 9.86
C ASN A 62 -6.38 -6.58 10.69
N ALA A 63 -7.55 -6.38 10.08
CA ALA A 63 -8.84 -6.54 10.74
C ALA A 63 -9.09 -7.95 11.31
N ASP A 64 -8.46 -8.98 10.76
CA ASP A 64 -8.50 -10.36 11.26
C ASP A 64 -7.55 -10.64 12.45
N GLY A 65 -6.74 -9.65 12.83
CA GLY A 65 -5.72 -9.75 13.87
C GLY A 65 -4.38 -10.30 13.39
N SER A 66 -4.21 -10.63 12.12
CA SER A 66 -2.92 -11.01 11.57
C SER A 66 -1.95 -9.83 11.54
N ARG A 67 -0.67 -10.07 11.83
CA ARG A 67 0.36 -9.03 11.78
C ARG A 67 0.75 -8.75 10.34
N GLY A 68 0.72 -7.49 9.92
CA GLY A 68 1.17 -7.04 8.62
C GLY A 68 2.64 -6.60 8.64
N GLU A 69 3.31 -6.74 7.51
CA GLU A 69 4.74 -6.38 7.41
C GLU A 69 4.92 -4.87 7.22
N MET A 70 4.14 -4.28 6.33
CA MET A 70 4.17 -2.85 6.00
C MET A 70 2.92 -2.47 5.18
N CYS A 71 2.42 -1.26 5.38
CA CYS A 71 1.36 -0.67 4.57
C CYS A 71 1.79 0.73 4.11
N GLY A 72 1.94 0.92 2.82
CA GLY A 72 2.34 2.22 2.25
C GLY A 72 1.35 3.35 2.55
N ASN A 73 0.05 3.06 2.61
CA ASN A 73 -0.97 4.02 3.02
C ASN A 73 -0.88 4.31 4.53
N GLY A 74 -0.72 3.25 5.33
CA GLY A 74 -0.62 3.34 6.79
C GLY A 74 0.59 4.15 7.25
N ILE A 75 1.76 3.92 6.66
CA ILE A 75 2.99 4.61 7.08
C ILE A 75 2.95 6.11 6.78
N ARG A 76 2.24 6.55 5.72
CA ARG A 76 2.02 7.99 5.49
C ARG A 76 1.19 8.62 6.61
N CYS A 77 0.20 7.89 7.10
CA CYS A 77 -0.59 8.34 8.26
C CYS A 77 0.26 8.38 9.54
N VAL A 78 1.15 7.40 9.77
CA VAL A 78 2.11 7.44 10.89
C VAL A 78 2.95 8.71 10.82
N ALA A 79 3.55 9.02 9.66
CA ALA A 79 4.37 10.22 9.47
C ALA A 79 3.59 11.50 9.77
N LYS A 80 2.36 11.60 9.24
CA LYS A 80 1.48 12.73 9.55
C LYS A 80 1.12 12.80 11.04
N TYR A 81 0.82 11.66 11.67
CA TYR A 81 0.48 11.60 13.09
C TYR A 81 1.62 12.15 13.95
N VAL A 82 2.83 11.59 13.80
CA VAL A 82 3.95 11.94 14.68
C VAL A 82 4.34 13.42 14.57
N TYR A 83 4.20 14.02 13.40
CA TYR A 83 4.44 15.45 13.20
C TYR A 83 3.28 16.31 13.72
N ASP A 84 2.05 16.03 13.29
CA ASP A 84 0.87 16.86 13.58
C ASP A 84 0.48 16.87 15.07
N TYR A 85 0.79 15.77 15.79
CA TYR A 85 0.55 15.63 17.23
C TYR A 85 1.78 15.95 18.10
N GLY A 86 2.88 16.43 17.49
CA GLY A 86 4.03 16.98 18.19
C GLY A 86 4.98 15.95 18.82
N LEU A 87 4.99 14.70 18.33
CA LEU A 87 5.99 13.71 18.73
C LEU A 87 7.34 14.01 18.10
N THR A 88 7.38 14.76 17.00
CA THR A 88 8.59 15.23 16.34
C THR A 88 8.35 16.55 15.60
N ASP A 89 9.40 17.33 15.39
CA ASP A 89 9.45 18.52 14.52
C ASP A 89 10.24 18.27 13.23
N LYS A 90 10.76 17.04 13.04
CA LYS A 90 11.52 16.65 11.86
C LYS A 90 10.59 16.50 10.65
N THR A 91 11.03 16.99 9.49
CA THR A 91 10.37 16.77 8.19
C THR A 91 10.98 15.62 7.39
N GLN A 92 12.05 15.02 7.91
CA GLN A 92 12.63 13.76 7.43
C GLN A 92 12.71 12.80 8.60
N ILE A 93 12.03 11.68 8.49
CA ILE A 93 11.97 10.68 9.56
C ILE A 93 12.25 9.28 9.01
N SER A 94 12.65 8.41 9.91
CA SER A 94 12.76 6.97 9.67
C SER A 94 11.73 6.22 10.51
N VAL A 95 11.12 5.20 9.91
CA VAL A 95 10.13 4.36 10.59
C VAL A 95 10.52 2.90 10.43
N GLU A 96 10.75 2.23 11.55
CA GLU A 96 10.95 0.80 11.60
C GLU A 96 9.63 0.08 11.31
N THR A 97 9.67 -0.94 10.45
CA THR A 97 8.54 -1.83 10.15
C THR A 97 9.04 -3.26 10.10
N LEU A 98 8.14 -4.24 10.12
CA LEU A 98 8.53 -5.63 9.92
C LEU A 98 9.15 -5.88 8.53
N GLY A 99 8.79 -5.04 7.54
CA GLY A 99 9.38 -5.00 6.19
C GLY A 99 10.66 -4.13 6.08
N GLY A 100 11.32 -3.82 7.21
CA GLY A 100 12.54 -3.01 7.28
C GLY A 100 12.29 -1.52 7.54
N ILE A 101 13.38 -0.75 7.67
CA ILE A 101 13.31 0.69 7.93
C ILE A 101 12.89 1.42 6.65
N LYS A 102 11.92 2.32 6.78
CA LYS A 102 11.45 3.21 5.71
C LYS A 102 11.82 4.64 6.00
N TYR A 103 12.25 5.37 4.97
CA TYR A 103 12.59 6.78 5.05
C TYR A 103 11.49 7.60 4.41
N LEU A 104 11.08 8.66 5.10
CA LEU A 104 9.94 9.48 4.72
C LEU A 104 10.31 10.96 4.75
N ASP A 105 9.94 11.67 3.67
CA ASP A 105 10.01 13.13 3.59
C ASP A 105 8.59 13.70 3.72
N LEU A 106 8.40 14.65 4.64
CA LEU A 106 7.12 15.28 4.95
C LEU A 106 7.05 16.66 4.31
N THR A 107 6.02 16.91 3.52
CA THR A 107 5.69 18.25 3.06
C THR A 107 4.73 18.89 4.05
N VAL A 108 5.15 20.00 4.64
CA VAL A 108 4.39 20.71 5.68
C VAL A 108 3.89 22.05 5.15
N GLU A 109 2.61 22.31 5.32
CA GLU A 109 1.97 23.61 5.04
C GLU A 109 1.13 24.01 6.26
N ASP A 110 1.20 25.27 6.66
CA ASP A 110 0.50 25.83 7.82
C ASP A 110 0.65 24.97 9.12
N GLY A 111 1.86 24.39 9.32
CA GLY A 111 2.17 23.58 10.47
C GLY A 111 1.55 22.18 10.47
N LYS A 112 1.03 21.71 9.34
CA LYS A 112 0.45 20.37 9.18
C LYS A 112 1.03 19.66 7.96
N VAL A 113 1.20 18.34 8.09
CA VAL A 113 1.65 17.51 6.97
C VAL A 113 0.54 17.39 5.92
N VAL A 114 0.83 17.76 4.70
CA VAL A 114 -0.10 17.68 3.54
C VAL A 114 0.22 16.52 2.62
N LEU A 115 1.52 16.20 2.41
CA LEU A 115 1.99 15.08 1.61
C LEU A 115 3.12 14.36 2.33
N VAL A 116 3.25 13.07 2.08
CA VAL A 116 4.36 12.24 2.57
C VAL A 116 4.95 11.48 1.38
N LYS A 117 6.26 11.65 1.16
CA LYS A 117 7.06 10.87 0.23
C LYS A 117 7.72 9.72 1.00
N VAL A 118 7.52 8.50 0.52
CA VAL A 118 8.03 7.27 1.13
C VAL A 118 9.02 6.61 0.17
N ASP A 119 10.21 6.25 0.64
CA ASP A 119 11.09 5.35 -0.10
C ASP A 119 10.56 3.92 0.00
N MET A 120 9.99 3.44 -1.10
CA MET A 120 9.41 2.09 -1.20
C MET A 120 10.46 1.01 -1.46
N GLY A 121 11.72 1.40 -1.73
CA GLY A 121 12.83 0.49 -2.00
C GLY A 121 12.96 0.12 -3.48
N LYS A 122 13.65 -0.98 -3.73
CA LYS A 122 13.98 -1.45 -5.08
C LYS A 122 12.87 -2.34 -5.64
N PRO A 123 12.46 -2.16 -6.89
CA PRO A 123 11.58 -3.12 -7.55
C PRO A 123 12.37 -4.39 -7.89
N GLU A 124 11.78 -5.54 -7.63
CA GLU A 124 12.28 -6.82 -8.13
C GLU A 124 11.59 -7.15 -9.47
N LEU A 125 12.38 -7.49 -10.46
CA LEU A 125 11.93 -7.74 -11.83
C LEU A 125 12.17 -9.18 -12.30
N LYS A 126 12.92 -9.98 -11.54
CA LYS A 126 13.18 -11.37 -11.91
C LYS A 126 11.95 -12.21 -11.70
N SER A 127 11.55 -12.95 -12.74
CA SER A 127 10.32 -13.76 -12.75
C SER A 127 10.24 -14.76 -11.59
N ASP A 128 11.35 -15.43 -11.28
CA ASP A 128 11.44 -16.41 -10.18
C ASP A 128 11.33 -15.78 -8.79
N LEU A 129 11.78 -14.54 -8.63
CA LEU A 129 11.69 -13.78 -7.36
C LEU A 129 10.35 -13.07 -7.18
N ILE A 130 9.59 -12.82 -8.26
CA ILE A 130 8.23 -12.24 -8.17
C ILE A 130 7.15 -13.22 -7.69
N PRO A 131 7.13 -14.43 -7.66
CA PRO A 131 7.28 -15.66 -8.39
C PRO A 131 6.25 -15.82 -9.55
N ILE A 132 6.68 -15.61 -10.75
CA ILE A 132 5.89 -15.82 -11.98
C ILE A 132 6.55 -16.92 -12.78
N ILE A 133 5.79 -17.91 -13.24
CA ILE A 133 6.28 -18.94 -14.15
C ILE A 133 6.47 -18.33 -15.54
N SER A 134 7.71 -18.23 -16.00
CA SER A 134 8.11 -17.70 -17.30
C SER A 134 9.43 -18.32 -17.74
N GLU A 135 9.63 -18.43 -19.07
CA GLU A 135 10.92 -18.79 -19.65
C GLU A 135 11.88 -17.59 -19.71
N ASN A 136 11.34 -16.37 -19.53
CA ASN A 136 12.10 -15.14 -19.56
C ASN A 136 12.57 -14.75 -18.15
N GLU A 137 13.77 -14.18 -18.03
CA GLU A 137 14.28 -13.65 -16.75
C GLU A 137 13.39 -12.55 -16.18
N LYS A 138 12.80 -11.73 -17.07
CA LYS A 138 11.86 -10.66 -16.73
C LYS A 138 10.59 -10.81 -17.54
N VAL A 139 9.47 -10.64 -16.89
CA VAL A 139 8.15 -10.67 -17.53
C VAL A 139 7.78 -9.24 -17.92
N ILE A 140 7.95 -8.90 -19.20
CA ILE A 140 7.63 -7.56 -19.74
C ILE A 140 6.85 -7.76 -21.03
N ASP A 141 5.60 -7.26 -21.07
CA ASP A 141 4.68 -7.37 -22.21
C ASP A 141 4.49 -8.83 -22.68
N GLU A 142 4.48 -9.78 -21.76
CA GLU A 142 4.41 -11.20 -22.03
C GLU A 142 2.95 -11.66 -22.11
N PRO A 143 2.55 -12.48 -23.11
CA PRO A 143 1.17 -12.91 -23.24
C PRO A 143 0.76 -13.85 -22.12
N ILE A 144 -0.49 -13.68 -21.67
CA ILE A 144 -1.20 -14.56 -20.73
C ILE A 144 -2.63 -14.76 -21.23
N GLU A 145 -3.09 -16.01 -21.26
CA GLU A 145 -4.46 -16.34 -21.70
C GLU A 145 -5.36 -16.50 -20.46
N VAL A 146 -6.43 -15.71 -20.39
CA VAL A 146 -7.44 -15.81 -19.32
C VAL A 146 -8.82 -15.85 -19.97
N ASP A 147 -9.59 -16.90 -19.71
CA ASP A 147 -10.93 -17.13 -20.29
C ASP A 147 -10.95 -17.15 -21.84
N GLY A 148 -9.89 -17.66 -22.46
CA GLY A 148 -9.79 -17.70 -23.93
C GLY A 148 -9.46 -16.35 -24.57
N GLN A 149 -9.18 -15.33 -23.76
CA GLN A 149 -8.69 -14.02 -24.20
C GLN A 149 -7.20 -13.87 -23.85
N VAL A 150 -6.42 -13.40 -24.81
CA VAL A 150 -4.99 -13.10 -24.59
C VAL A 150 -4.85 -11.66 -24.09
N TYR A 151 -4.18 -11.52 -22.97
CA TYR A 151 -3.72 -10.27 -22.39
C TYR A 151 -2.21 -10.20 -22.43
N HIS A 152 -1.65 -9.02 -22.18
CA HIS A 152 -0.22 -8.82 -22.04
C HIS A 152 0.09 -8.37 -20.61
N MET A 153 1.07 -9.03 -19.98
CA MET A 153 1.39 -8.80 -18.58
C MET A 153 2.82 -8.34 -18.38
N THR A 154 3.02 -7.49 -17.37
CA THR A 154 4.35 -7.13 -16.86
C THR A 154 4.40 -7.41 -15.36
N GLY A 155 5.37 -8.23 -14.95
CA GLY A 155 5.56 -8.63 -13.56
C GLY A 155 6.51 -7.68 -12.82
N VAL A 156 6.12 -7.26 -11.60
CA VAL A 156 6.94 -6.44 -10.69
C VAL A 156 6.67 -6.89 -9.25
N SER A 157 7.71 -6.96 -8.41
CA SER A 157 7.51 -7.09 -6.96
C SER A 157 8.02 -5.84 -6.24
N MET A 158 7.22 -5.33 -5.33
CA MET A 158 7.58 -4.27 -4.38
C MET A 158 7.66 -4.81 -2.94
N GLY A 159 8.11 -6.07 -2.80
CA GLY A 159 8.05 -6.87 -1.59
C GLY A 159 6.90 -7.88 -1.60
N ASN A 160 5.87 -7.61 -2.39
CA ASN A 160 4.75 -8.50 -2.72
C ASN A 160 4.57 -8.55 -4.24
N PRO A 161 4.02 -9.66 -4.80
CA PRO A 161 3.94 -9.87 -6.24
C PRO A 161 2.80 -9.11 -6.89
N HIS A 162 3.10 -8.46 -8.02
CA HIS A 162 2.15 -7.73 -8.86
C HIS A 162 2.27 -8.13 -10.32
N THR A 163 1.13 -8.19 -11.02
CA THR A 163 1.06 -8.27 -12.47
C THR A 163 0.24 -7.10 -13.02
N VAL A 164 0.80 -6.38 -13.97
CA VAL A 164 0.19 -5.19 -14.58
C VAL A 164 -0.34 -5.55 -15.95
N ILE A 165 -1.61 -5.29 -16.19
CA ILE A 165 -2.36 -5.59 -17.41
C ILE A 165 -2.89 -4.29 -18.00
N TYR A 166 -2.51 -3.96 -19.22
CA TYR A 166 -3.03 -2.77 -19.90
C TYR A 166 -4.33 -3.06 -20.60
N VAL A 167 -5.32 -2.18 -20.39
CA VAL A 167 -6.68 -2.28 -20.97
C VAL A 167 -7.15 -0.91 -21.45
N ASP A 168 -8.02 -0.88 -22.45
CA ASP A 168 -8.55 0.36 -23.00
C ASP A 168 -9.60 1.01 -22.07
N ASP A 169 -10.41 0.20 -21.41
CA ASP A 169 -11.47 0.65 -20.51
C ASP A 169 -11.37 -0.02 -19.13
N VAL A 170 -10.63 0.64 -18.24
CA VAL A 170 -10.45 0.17 -16.86
C VAL A 170 -11.69 0.41 -16.00
N LYS A 171 -12.49 1.43 -16.32
CA LYS A 171 -13.64 1.84 -15.48
C LYS A 171 -14.78 0.83 -15.51
N ASN A 172 -15.07 0.30 -16.69
CA ASN A 172 -16.18 -0.62 -16.90
C ASN A 172 -15.77 -2.09 -16.80
N LEU A 173 -14.52 -2.37 -16.41
CA LEU A 173 -14.07 -3.76 -16.24
C LEU A 173 -14.76 -4.40 -15.04
N ASP A 174 -15.31 -5.60 -15.23
CA ASP A 174 -15.92 -6.42 -14.18
C ASP A 174 -14.82 -7.16 -13.41
N LEU A 175 -14.23 -6.47 -12.40
CA LEU A 175 -13.12 -7.01 -11.62
C LEU A 175 -13.53 -8.20 -10.76
N GLU A 176 -14.75 -8.23 -10.24
CA GLU A 176 -15.28 -9.37 -9.46
C GLU A 176 -15.29 -10.66 -10.28
N LYS A 177 -15.47 -10.54 -11.59
CA LYS A 177 -15.48 -11.67 -12.52
C LYS A 177 -14.08 -12.06 -12.98
N ILE A 178 -13.23 -11.08 -13.34
CA ILE A 178 -11.92 -11.36 -13.98
C ILE A 178 -10.79 -11.46 -12.96
N GLY A 179 -10.84 -10.70 -11.86
CA GLY A 179 -9.80 -10.63 -10.85
C GLY A 179 -9.41 -11.98 -10.25
N PRO A 180 -10.38 -12.81 -9.78
CA PRO A 180 -10.07 -14.12 -9.24
C PRO A 180 -9.37 -15.06 -10.23
N LYS A 181 -9.61 -14.87 -11.54
CA LYS A 181 -9.02 -15.71 -12.59
C LYS A 181 -7.54 -15.36 -12.83
N PHE A 182 -7.19 -14.08 -12.74
CA PHE A 182 -5.79 -13.66 -12.72
C PHE A 182 -5.12 -14.06 -11.42
N GLU A 183 -5.73 -13.76 -10.26
CA GLU A 183 -5.14 -14.08 -8.94
C GLU A 183 -4.72 -15.56 -8.84
N ASN A 184 -5.57 -16.47 -9.34
CA ASN A 184 -5.39 -17.91 -9.22
C ASN A 184 -4.87 -18.59 -10.50
N HIS A 185 -4.37 -17.81 -11.47
CA HIS A 185 -3.86 -18.36 -12.72
C HIS A 185 -2.63 -19.24 -12.48
N GLU A 186 -2.49 -20.33 -13.26
CA GLU A 186 -1.39 -21.30 -13.12
C GLU A 186 0.02 -20.69 -13.24
N ARG A 187 0.15 -19.56 -13.95
CA ARG A 187 1.40 -18.77 -14.03
C ARG A 187 1.83 -18.18 -12.68
N PHE A 188 0.95 -18.13 -11.68
CA PHE A 188 1.17 -17.49 -10.38
C PHE A 188 1.04 -18.48 -9.22
N PRO A 189 2.06 -19.33 -8.95
CA PRO A 189 1.96 -20.42 -7.97
C PRO A 189 1.74 -19.96 -6.51
N LYS A 190 2.02 -18.68 -6.21
CA LYS A 190 1.76 -18.06 -4.91
C LYS A 190 0.62 -17.03 -4.96
N ARG A 191 -0.21 -17.08 -6.02
CA ARG A 191 -1.20 -16.05 -6.35
C ARG A 191 -0.54 -14.68 -6.53
N ILE A 192 -1.27 -13.70 -7.05
CA ILE A 192 -0.73 -12.40 -7.40
C ILE A 192 -1.75 -11.28 -7.19
N ASN A 193 -1.30 -10.06 -6.93
CA ASN A 193 -2.10 -8.86 -7.09
C ASN A 193 -2.12 -8.50 -8.58
N THR A 194 -3.27 -8.12 -9.10
CA THR A 194 -3.42 -7.77 -10.52
C THR A 194 -3.92 -6.35 -10.66
N GLU A 195 -3.13 -5.52 -11.32
CA GLU A 195 -3.43 -4.14 -11.63
C GLU A 195 -3.88 -4.02 -13.09
N PHE A 196 -5.13 -3.60 -13.31
CA PHE A 196 -5.65 -3.25 -14.62
C PHE A 196 -5.46 -1.77 -14.86
N VAL A 197 -4.80 -1.40 -15.96
CA VAL A 197 -4.27 -0.06 -16.16
C VAL A 197 -4.66 0.49 -17.52
N ARG A 198 -5.07 1.77 -17.53
CA ARG A 198 -5.24 2.58 -18.75
C ARG A 198 -4.23 3.73 -18.71
N CYS A 199 -3.41 3.86 -19.76
CA CYS A 199 -2.57 5.03 -19.95
C CYS A 199 -3.43 6.19 -20.44
N ILE A 200 -3.40 7.32 -19.71
CA ILE A 200 -4.12 8.56 -20.07
C ILE A 200 -3.23 9.45 -20.92
N ASP A 201 -2.00 9.67 -20.44
CA ASP A 201 -0.97 10.44 -21.12
C ASP A 201 0.43 9.97 -20.63
N TRP A 202 1.49 10.65 -21.08
CA TRP A 202 2.88 10.32 -20.78
C TRP A 202 3.25 10.37 -19.30
N ASN A 203 2.46 11.05 -18.47
CA ASN A 203 2.71 11.23 -17.04
C ASN A 203 1.56 10.72 -16.15
N THR A 204 0.49 10.16 -16.74
CA THR A 204 -0.72 9.82 -16.00
C THR A 204 -1.26 8.46 -16.45
N VAL A 205 -1.50 7.60 -15.48
CA VAL A 205 -2.20 6.33 -15.67
C VAL A 205 -3.37 6.22 -14.70
N GLU A 206 -4.40 5.48 -15.08
CA GLU A 206 -5.55 5.14 -14.23
C GLU A 206 -5.55 3.64 -13.99
N MET A 207 -5.73 3.21 -12.74
CA MET A 207 -5.71 1.80 -12.38
C MET A 207 -6.88 1.40 -11.49
N ARG A 208 -7.26 0.13 -11.60
CA ARG A 208 -8.02 -0.61 -10.59
C ARG A 208 -7.25 -1.87 -10.25
N VAL A 209 -7.34 -2.32 -9.01
CA VAL A 209 -6.54 -3.44 -8.50
C VAL A 209 -7.45 -4.53 -7.92
N TRP A 210 -7.11 -5.77 -8.25
CA TRP A 210 -7.57 -6.95 -7.53
C TRP A 210 -6.44 -7.43 -6.63
N GLU A 211 -6.56 -7.21 -5.33
CA GLU A 211 -5.54 -7.62 -4.37
C GLU A 211 -5.69 -9.09 -3.97
N ARG A 212 -4.57 -9.77 -3.90
CA ARG A 212 -4.45 -11.17 -3.49
C ARG A 212 -5.07 -11.42 -2.11
N GLY A 213 -6.18 -12.17 -2.09
CA GLY A 213 -6.91 -12.53 -0.88
C GLY A 213 -7.86 -11.45 -0.34
N SER A 214 -7.92 -10.28 -0.96
CA SER A 214 -8.77 -9.16 -0.48
C SER A 214 -9.81 -8.70 -1.50
N GLY A 215 -9.60 -9.00 -2.80
CA GLY A 215 -10.48 -8.52 -3.86
C GLY A 215 -10.17 -7.10 -4.30
N GLU A 216 -11.14 -6.40 -4.87
CA GLU A 216 -10.97 -5.02 -5.29
C GLU A 216 -10.87 -4.08 -4.07
N THR A 217 -9.84 -3.23 -4.07
CA THR A 217 -9.62 -2.23 -3.01
C THR A 217 -9.55 -0.81 -3.59
N LEU A 218 -9.75 0.20 -2.73
CA LEU A 218 -9.72 1.60 -3.14
C LEU A 218 -8.31 2.10 -3.47
N ALA A 219 -7.27 1.51 -2.85
CA ALA A 219 -5.89 1.93 -3.06
C ALA A 219 -4.88 0.87 -2.59
N CYS A 220 -4.01 0.45 -3.50
CA CYS A 220 -2.84 -0.38 -3.23
C CYS A 220 -1.57 0.43 -3.53
N GLY A 221 -0.81 0.79 -2.49
CA GLY A 221 0.40 1.61 -2.65
C GLY A 221 1.52 0.87 -3.38
N THR A 222 1.77 -0.40 -3.07
CA THR A 222 2.75 -1.25 -3.77
C THR A 222 2.32 -1.54 -5.20
N GLY A 223 1.01 -1.72 -5.43
CA GLY A 223 0.44 -1.86 -6.77
C GLY A 223 0.65 -0.61 -7.62
N ALA A 224 0.42 0.59 -7.07
CA ALA A 224 0.71 1.84 -7.78
C ALA A 224 2.20 1.98 -8.15
N CYS A 225 3.10 1.57 -7.26
CA CYS A 225 4.54 1.52 -7.55
C CYS A 225 4.86 0.52 -8.67
N ALA A 226 4.26 -0.68 -8.63
CA ALA A 226 4.42 -1.70 -9.66
C ALA A 226 3.91 -1.22 -11.02
N VAL A 227 2.77 -0.53 -11.05
CA VAL A 227 2.19 0.07 -12.27
C VAL A 227 3.12 1.10 -12.88
N ALA A 228 3.67 2.01 -12.08
CA ALA A 228 4.61 3.00 -12.58
C ALA A 228 5.88 2.33 -13.16
N VAL A 229 6.48 1.39 -12.45
CA VAL A 229 7.65 0.64 -12.92
C VAL A 229 7.34 -0.11 -14.22
N ALA A 230 6.21 -0.83 -14.28
CA ALA A 230 5.80 -1.55 -15.49
C ALA A 230 5.57 -0.60 -16.66
N SER A 231 4.91 0.55 -16.45
CA SER A 231 4.64 1.55 -17.50
C SER A 231 5.93 2.15 -18.07
N ILE A 232 6.93 2.40 -17.21
CA ILE A 232 8.26 2.88 -17.61
C ILE A 232 9.01 1.80 -18.41
N LEU A 233 8.94 0.53 -17.98
CA LEU A 233 9.58 -0.59 -18.68
C LEU A 233 9.01 -0.81 -20.07
N ASN A 234 7.71 -0.60 -20.24
CA ASN A 234 6.99 -0.70 -21.51
C ASN A 234 7.10 0.59 -22.37
N ASN A 235 7.83 1.61 -21.91
CA ASN A 235 7.96 2.90 -22.59
C ASN A 235 6.61 3.59 -22.83
N LEU A 236 5.67 3.46 -21.90
CA LEU A 236 4.33 4.07 -21.93
C LEU A 236 4.27 5.38 -21.14
N THR A 237 5.21 5.61 -20.23
CA THR A 237 5.27 6.81 -19.39
C THR A 237 6.70 7.26 -19.14
N ASP A 238 6.84 8.49 -18.62
CA ASP A 238 8.08 9.01 -18.04
C ASP A 238 8.37 8.36 -16.68
N THR A 239 9.52 8.66 -16.09
CA THR A 239 9.99 8.15 -14.78
C THR A 239 9.22 8.69 -13.59
N ARG A 240 8.43 9.75 -13.76
CA ARG A 240 7.51 10.30 -12.76
C ARG A 240 6.08 10.22 -13.27
N VAL A 241 5.25 9.45 -12.57
CA VAL A 241 3.91 9.05 -12.99
C VAL A 241 2.89 9.38 -11.92
N THR A 242 1.80 10.04 -12.30
CA THR A 242 0.60 10.14 -11.49
C THR A 242 -0.25 8.91 -11.72
N VAL A 243 -0.43 8.11 -10.69
CA VAL A 243 -1.28 6.92 -10.70
C VAL A 243 -2.61 7.28 -10.05
N LYS A 244 -3.68 7.25 -10.84
CA LYS A 244 -5.06 7.50 -10.38
C LYS A 244 -5.69 6.18 -9.92
N LEU A 245 -6.03 6.09 -8.63
CA LEU A 245 -6.73 4.97 -8.02
C LEU A 245 -8.16 5.39 -7.68
N LEU A 246 -9.02 4.44 -7.29
CA LEU A 246 -10.38 4.74 -6.83
C LEU A 246 -10.40 5.67 -5.61
N GLY A 247 -9.45 5.50 -4.68
CA GLY A 247 -9.34 6.31 -3.47
C GLY A 247 -8.65 7.67 -3.65
N GLY A 248 -8.03 7.93 -4.81
CA GLY A 248 -7.31 9.18 -5.11
C GLY A 248 -5.98 8.95 -5.83
N ASP A 249 -5.18 10.00 -5.93
CA ASP A 249 -3.97 10.00 -6.74
C ASP A 249 -2.70 9.79 -5.89
N LEU A 250 -1.75 9.01 -6.44
CA LEU A 250 -0.39 8.88 -5.94
C LEU A 250 0.59 9.36 -7.02
N GLN A 251 1.64 10.06 -6.60
CA GLN A 251 2.77 10.34 -7.46
C GLN A 251 3.86 9.30 -7.20
N ILE A 252 4.25 8.59 -8.25
CA ILE A 252 5.30 7.57 -8.18
C ILE A 252 6.47 8.04 -9.03
N GLU A 253 7.68 7.92 -8.47
CA GLU A 253 8.93 8.23 -9.15
C GLU A 253 9.88 7.04 -9.04
N TRP A 254 10.35 6.54 -10.19
CA TRP A 254 11.41 5.54 -10.21
C TRP A 254 12.75 6.21 -10.53
N ASP A 255 13.56 6.42 -9.50
CA ASP A 255 14.97 6.82 -9.65
C ASP A 255 15.76 5.62 -10.18
N ARG A 256 16.02 5.62 -11.48
CA ARG A 256 16.72 4.50 -12.16
C ARG A 256 18.20 4.42 -11.82
N GLU A 257 18.83 5.52 -11.39
CA GLU A 257 20.25 5.54 -11.02
C GLU A 257 20.44 4.83 -9.67
N LYS A 258 19.61 5.16 -8.70
CA LYS A 258 19.60 4.50 -7.38
C LYS A 258 18.83 3.18 -7.37
N ASN A 259 18.03 2.94 -8.41
CA ASN A 259 17.05 1.86 -8.50
C ASN A 259 16.07 1.83 -7.32
N HIS A 260 15.58 3.00 -6.89
CA HIS A 260 14.58 3.14 -5.84
C HIS A 260 13.29 3.74 -6.37
N VAL A 261 12.16 3.22 -5.87
CA VAL A 261 10.83 3.74 -6.17
C VAL A 261 10.36 4.58 -4.99
N PHE A 262 9.94 5.80 -5.28
CA PHE A 262 9.39 6.73 -4.30
C PHE A 262 7.89 6.91 -4.55
N MET A 263 7.12 6.86 -3.48
CA MET A 263 5.67 7.07 -3.51
C MET A 263 5.30 8.30 -2.69
N THR A 264 4.65 9.27 -3.32
CA THR A 264 4.16 10.47 -2.64
C THR A 264 2.63 10.52 -2.67
N GLY A 265 2.02 10.72 -1.51
CA GLY A 265 0.57 10.82 -1.40
C GLY A 265 0.12 11.47 -0.10
N PRO A 266 -1.18 11.80 0.00
CA PRO A 266 -1.77 12.38 1.20
C PRO A 266 -2.00 11.36 2.30
N ALA A 267 -2.21 11.88 3.50
CA ALA A 267 -2.75 11.20 4.65
C ALA A 267 -3.75 12.13 5.36
N LYS A 268 -4.84 11.60 5.92
CA LYS A 268 -5.89 12.40 6.54
C LYS A 268 -6.31 11.83 7.89
N VAL A 269 -6.40 12.70 8.88
CA VAL A 269 -7.11 12.43 10.13
C VAL A 269 -8.61 12.48 9.85
N VAL A 270 -9.35 11.52 10.39
CA VAL A 270 -10.81 11.47 10.33
C VAL A 270 -11.38 12.00 11.63
N PHE A 271 -11.00 11.41 12.78
CA PHE A 271 -11.37 11.86 14.12
C PHE A 271 -10.46 11.23 15.19
N ASP A 272 -10.45 11.85 16.37
CA ASP A 272 -9.88 11.31 17.59
C ASP A 272 -10.99 10.74 18.48
N GLY A 273 -10.67 9.69 19.26
CA GLY A 273 -11.64 9.05 20.14
C GLY A 273 -11.01 8.30 21.31
N VAL A 274 -11.89 7.79 22.15
CA VAL A 274 -11.55 6.90 23.27
C VAL A 274 -12.48 5.70 23.21
N ILE A 275 -11.91 4.50 23.35
CA ILE A 275 -12.67 3.25 23.38
C ILE A 275 -12.25 2.42 24.59
N ASP A 276 -13.21 1.76 25.24
CA ASP A 276 -12.90 0.80 26.29
C ASP A 276 -12.47 -0.55 25.68
N ILE A 277 -11.29 -1.00 26.07
CA ILE A 277 -10.71 -2.28 25.64
C ILE A 277 -10.50 -3.25 26.81
N THR A 278 -10.99 -2.93 28.01
CA THR A 278 -10.77 -3.72 29.23
C THR A 278 -11.49 -5.06 29.24
N GLU A 279 -12.56 -5.20 28.43
CA GLU A 279 -13.36 -6.43 28.33
C GLU A 279 -12.96 -7.32 27.15
N ILE A 280 -11.93 -6.94 26.39
CA ILE A 280 -11.44 -7.77 25.26
C ILE A 280 -10.78 -9.02 25.84
N LYS A 281 -11.50 -10.15 25.75
CA LYS A 281 -10.99 -11.47 26.15
C LYS A 281 -10.15 -12.08 25.00
N GLU A 282 -9.23 -12.95 25.37
CA GLU A 282 -8.39 -13.75 24.46
C GLU A 282 -9.19 -14.53 23.40
#